data_62af6b6d859951a75fe0fef3a4cc851b
#
_entry.id   62af6b6d859951a75fe0fef3a4cc851b
#
_cell.length_a   1.000
_cell.length_b   1.000
_cell.length_c   1.000
_cell.angle_alpha   90.00
_cell.angle_beta   90.00
_cell.angle_gamma   90.00
#
_symmetry.space_group_name_H-M   'P 1'
#
loop_
_entity.id
_entity.type
_entity.pdbx_description
1 polymer ?
#
loop_
_entity_poly.entity_id
_entity_poly.type
_entity_poly.pdbx_seq_one_letter_code
_entity_poly.pdbx_strand_id
1 'polypeptide(L)'
;MTNTRIRISALLLAISGLLTPHPAAFGAGKAPKTHELTFSGKATPEQYYVPVYTSFTVPEGIVKISVTQHLGSGEARPGNLDLGIFDERGAGFEGPGFRGWSGGARCSFEIGETEATPGYLAGRINPGRWTVIQMPTTAGRTTDWTLKITLTEGPRAKKLPAPSYAAPQLNDKPGWYRIAPHVHTVHSDGRLTPAEVIALGKASGLDGIVSTDHNTTSALLHWGEVQDLEFLVINGVEVTYGQGHWNIFGLDPHAWIDFRIHHNDTLRYRKVVAKARKAGRLLVATPPYNLDFLYDVTPMDGIEVWNSAWSPANERAVELWHTLLVGGNRKFAVASTDFHRGGNIASPHTVVRAEALSAEAVIDAIAAGRSYVARDTSAEIGMQVRNSATPVQHADIGDTLLRSGGMQAEFRSNTAGRLRLTDQQGWFSDTSIAPGTVVVPIPERSLWVRAELRAEDGSMIALTNPIYIQHPLTTQSLLPE
;
A
#
# COMPACT_ATOMS: atom_id res chain seq x y z
N MET A 1 60.19 18.38 12.56
CA MET A 1 61.16 18.11 11.48
C MET A 1 60.52 17.08 10.61
N THR A 2 60.15 17.29 9.50
CA THR A 2 60.28 17.96 8.24
C THR A 2 59.02 17.59 7.38
N ASN A 3 58.32 18.61 6.95
CA ASN A 3 57.21 18.54 5.95
C ASN A 3 57.77 18.15 4.60
N THR A 4 57.14 17.23 3.90
CA THR A 4 57.32 17.08 2.44
C THR A 4 55.96 17.18 1.76
N ARG A 5 55.71 18.31 1.10
CA ARG A 5 54.60 18.54 0.19
C ARG A 5 54.98 18.05 -1.20
N ILE A 6 54.21 17.12 -1.75
CA ILE A 6 54.29 16.76 -3.18
C ILE A 6 53.30 17.64 -3.96
N ARG A 7 53.81 18.44 -4.86
CA ARG A 7 53.08 19.19 -5.87
C ARG A 7 52.92 18.34 -7.12
N ILE A 8 51.69 18.06 -7.54
CA ILE A 8 51.38 17.48 -8.84
C ILE A 8 50.97 18.65 -9.76
N SER A 9 51.78 18.88 -10.78
CA SER A 9 51.50 19.86 -11.84
C SER A 9 50.63 19.20 -12.91
N ALA A 10 49.46 19.77 -13.16
CA ALA A 10 48.60 19.36 -14.27
C ALA A 10 49.06 20.09 -15.55
N LEU A 11 49.37 19.32 -16.58
CA LEU A 11 49.69 19.80 -17.94
C LEU A 11 48.39 19.87 -18.75
N LEU A 12 47.91 21.05 -19.03
CA LEU A 12 46.76 21.29 -19.94
C LEU A 12 47.29 21.35 -21.37
N LEU A 13 46.94 20.37 -22.20
CA LEU A 13 47.06 20.43 -23.66
C LEU A 13 45.75 20.97 -24.23
N ALA A 14 45.79 22.18 -24.72
CA ALA A 14 44.69 22.78 -25.49
C ALA A 14 44.79 22.33 -26.96
N ILE A 15 43.86 21.53 -27.43
CA ILE A 15 43.64 21.25 -28.85
C ILE A 15 42.40 22.04 -29.27
N SER A 16 42.61 23.19 -29.91
CA SER A 16 41.58 23.99 -30.58
C SER A 16 41.28 23.40 -31.96
N GLY A 17 40.25 22.57 -32.04
CA GLY A 17 39.65 22.15 -33.31
C GLY A 17 38.33 22.90 -33.50
N LEU A 18 38.28 23.89 -34.33
CA LEU A 18 37.06 24.57 -34.80
C LEU A 18 36.25 23.58 -35.66
N LEU A 19 35.27 22.91 -35.06
CA LEU A 19 34.17 22.25 -35.75
C LEU A 19 32.98 23.21 -35.69
N THR A 20 32.71 23.91 -36.78
CA THR A 20 31.44 24.62 -36.97
C THR A 20 30.30 23.61 -37.04
N PRO A 21 29.31 23.64 -36.15
CA PRO A 21 28.15 22.80 -36.32
C PRO A 21 27.31 23.36 -37.46
N HIS A 22 27.15 22.62 -38.53
CA HIS A 22 26.09 22.86 -39.50
C HIS A 22 24.76 22.67 -38.73
N PRO A 23 23.84 23.64 -38.74
CA PRO A 23 22.49 23.39 -38.23
C PRO A 23 21.84 22.44 -39.23
N ALA A 24 21.65 21.17 -38.82
CA ALA A 24 20.70 20.31 -39.49
C ALA A 24 19.33 21.01 -39.37
N ALA A 25 18.82 21.45 -40.51
CA ALA A 25 17.46 21.97 -40.62
C ALA A 25 16.49 20.81 -40.26
N PHE A 26 16.12 20.69 -39.00
CA PHE A 26 14.92 19.97 -38.63
C PHE A 26 13.78 20.71 -39.32
N GLY A 27 13.19 20.04 -40.32
CA GLY A 27 12.00 20.54 -40.98
C GLY A 27 10.96 20.89 -39.90
N ALA A 28 10.56 22.14 -39.86
CA ALA A 28 9.49 22.61 -38.98
C ALA A 28 8.20 21.85 -39.34
N GLY A 29 7.98 20.72 -38.69
CA GLY A 29 6.71 20.02 -38.72
C GLY A 29 5.64 20.99 -38.25
N LYS A 30 4.55 21.08 -39.00
CA LYS A 30 3.39 21.91 -38.64
C LYS A 30 3.00 21.56 -37.22
N ALA A 31 2.90 22.57 -36.33
CA ALA A 31 2.48 22.34 -34.94
C ALA A 31 1.19 21.46 -34.92
N PRO A 32 1.08 20.48 -34.03
CA PRO A 32 -0.10 19.62 -33.95
C PRO A 32 -1.34 20.48 -33.74
N LYS A 33 -2.43 20.17 -34.44
CA LYS A 33 -3.70 20.87 -34.28
C LYS A 33 -4.28 20.50 -32.92
N THR A 34 -4.72 21.51 -32.19
CA THR A 34 -5.30 21.37 -30.85
C THR A 34 -6.70 21.98 -30.78
N HIS A 35 -7.53 21.42 -29.93
CA HIS A 35 -8.85 21.94 -29.58
C HIS A 35 -8.86 22.20 -28.08
N GLU A 36 -9.23 23.41 -27.68
CA GLU A 36 -9.31 23.78 -26.26
C GLU A 36 -10.76 23.87 -25.80
N LEU A 37 -11.03 23.30 -24.65
CA LEU A 37 -12.32 23.35 -23.95
C LEU A 37 -12.07 23.93 -22.55
N THR A 38 -12.98 24.80 -22.10
CA THR A 38 -12.92 25.36 -20.76
C THR A 38 -14.27 25.17 -20.06
N PHE A 39 -14.22 24.66 -18.83
CA PHE A 39 -15.36 24.48 -17.95
C PHE A 39 -15.08 25.16 -16.64
N SER A 40 -16.08 25.73 -16.00
CA SER A 40 -15.95 26.35 -14.69
C SER A 40 -17.15 26.00 -13.81
N GLY A 41 -16.94 25.98 -12.51
CA GLY A 41 -18.00 25.68 -11.55
C GLY A 41 -17.56 25.97 -10.13
N LYS A 42 -18.37 25.50 -9.20
CA LYS A 42 -18.12 25.61 -7.76
C LYS A 42 -18.25 24.24 -7.13
N ALA A 43 -17.33 23.90 -6.22
CA ALA A 43 -17.48 22.81 -5.28
C ALA A 43 -17.96 23.42 -3.96
N THR A 44 -19.12 23.00 -3.46
CA THR A 44 -19.74 23.52 -2.25
C THR A 44 -19.47 22.62 -1.04
N PRO A 45 -19.65 23.11 0.21
CA PRO A 45 -19.46 22.26 1.41
C PRO A 45 -20.32 21.00 1.42
N GLU A 46 -21.51 21.03 0.81
CA GLU A 46 -22.43 19.89 0.71
C GLU A 46 -21.92 18.79 -0.22
N GLN A 47 -20.94 19.14 -1.08
CA GLN A 47 -20.31 18.21 -2.01
C GLN A 47 -19.05 17.56 -1.41
N TYR A 48 -18.81 17.67 -0.10
CA TYR A 48 -17.70 17.00 0.56
C TYR A 48 -17.74 15.49 0.30
N TYR A 49 -16.73 14.96 -0.40
CA TYR A 49 -16.67 13.60 -0.94
C TYR A 49 -17.86 13.22 -1.85
N VAL A 50 -18.51 14.16 -2.49
CA VAL A 50 -19.50 13.91 -3.54
C VAL A 50 -18.90 14.25 -4.89
N PRO A 51 -18.74 13.27 -5.81
CA PRO A 51 -18.08 13.50 -7.09
C PRO A 51 -18.80 14.52 -7.97
N VAL A 52 -18.04 15.45 -8.56
CA VAL A 52 -18.46 16.34 -9.62
C VAL A 52 -17.96 15.80 -10.95
N TYR A 53 -18.85 15.67 -11.92
CA TYR A 53 -18.54 15.12 -13.23
C TYR A 53 -18.65 16.19 -14.33
N THR A 54 -17.57 16.42 -15.07
CA THR A 54 -17.53 17.29 -16.24
C THR A 54 -17.31 16.46 -17.49
N SER A 55 -18.37 16.33 -18.31
CA SER A 55 -18.32 15.56 -19.56
C SER A 55 -17.98 16.44 -20.75
N PHE A 56 -17.23 15.88 -21.71
CA PHE A 56 -16.86 16.54 -22.96
C PHE A 56 -16.81 15.51 -24.10
N THR A 57 -16.86 15.99 -25.36
CA THR A 57 -16.79 15.13 -26.53
C THR A 57 -15.38 15.12 -27.09
N VAL A 58 -14.83 13.93 -27.29
CA VAL A 58 -13.57 13.69 -28.00
C VAL A 58 -13.90 13.34 -29.44
N PRO A 59 -13.51 14.13 -30.46
CA PRO A 59 -13.69 13.83 -31.86
C PRO A 59 -12.70 12.77 -32.36
N GLU A 60 -12.89 12.31 -33.59
CA GLU A 60 -11.91 11.44 -34.25
C GLU A 60 -10.58 12.16 -34.46
N GLY A 61 -9.49 11.40 -34.54
CA GLY A 61 -8.14 11.91 -34.80
C GLY A 61 -7.39 12.43 -33.57
N ILE A 62 -8.00 12.45 -32.38
CA ILE A 62 -7.33 12.82 -31.13
C ILE A 62 -6.42 11.66 -30.66
N VAL A 63 -5.17 12.01 -30.33
CA VAL A 63 -4.17 11.06 -29.83
C VAL A 63 -3.66 11.41 -28.45
N LYS A 64 -4.00 12.62 -27.91
CA LYS A 64 -3.65 13.03 -26.54
C LYS A 64 -4.71 13.96 -25.97
N ILE A 65 -4.97 13.80 -24.67
CA ILE A 65 -5.81 14.65 -23.84
C ILE A 65 -4.96 15.21 -22.72
N SER A 66 -4.90 16.53 -22.58
CA SER A 66 -4.26 17.22 -21.45
C SER A 66 -5.35 17.93 -20.67
N VAL A 67 -5.34 17.77 -19.35
CA VAL A 67 -6.30 18.40 -18.41
C VAL A 67 -5.52 19.21 -17.39
N THR A 68 -5.93 20.47 -17.18
CA THR A 68 -5.41 21.33 -16.11
C THR A 68 -6.57 21.90 -15.30
N GLN A 69 -6.46 21.80 -13.98
CA GLN A 69 -7.41 22.33 -13.00
C GLN A 69 -6.82 23.56 -12.31
N HIS A 70 -7.58 24.64 -12.27
CA HIS A 70 -7.29 25.82 -11.49
C HIS A 70 -8.31 25.97 -10.36
N LEU A 71 -7.87 26.35 -9.17
CA LEU A 71 -8.70 26.54 -7.98
C LEU A 71 -8.67 28.01 -7.55
N GLY A 72 -9.86 28.61 -7.40
CA GLY A 72 -10.00 30.04 -7.10
C GLY A 72 -9.57 30.92 -8.26
N SER A 73 -9.10 32.13 -7.96
CA SER A 73 -8.57 33.11 -8.93
C SER A 73 -7.08 32.94 -9.18
N GLY A 74 -6.43 31.90 -8.64
CA GLY A 74 -4.98 31.72 -8.64
C GLY A 74 -4.45 30.75 -9.68
N GLU A 75 -3.14 30.49 -9.58
CA GLU A 75 -2.46 29.47 -10.37
C GLU A 75 -2.97 28.06 -10.08
N ALA A 76 -2.75 27.14 -11.03
CA ALA A 76 -3.02 25.73 -10.84
C ALA A 76 -2.20 25.19 -9.64
N ARG A 77 -2.89 24.74 -8.59
CA ARG A 77 -2.27 24.18 -7.39
C ARG A 77 -2.88 22.82 -7.05
N PRO A 78 -2.06 21.82 -6.65
CA PRO A 78 -2.57 20.61 -6.02
C PRO A 78 -3.38 20.94 -4.75
N GLY A 79 -4.36 20.15 -4.43
CA GLY A 79 -5.12 20.26 -3.18
C GLY A 79 -6.62 20.01 -3.33
N ASN A 80 -7.35 20.29 -2.39
CA ASN A 80 -8.79 20.29 -2.05
C ASN A 80 -9.84 19.79 -3.06
N LEU A 81 -9.48 19.45 -4.29
CA LEU A 81 -10.36 18.95 -5.34
C LEU A 81 -9.59 17.90 -6.14
N ASP A 82 -9.80 16.65 -5.75
CA ASP A 82 -9.12 15.51 -6.35
C ASP A 82 -9.51 15.34 -7.82
N LEU A 83 -8.64 14.73 -8.61
CA LEU A 83 -8.74 14.73 -10.05
C LEU A 83 -8.56 13.33 -10.66
N GLY A 84 -9.45 12.96 -11.57
CA GLY A 84 -9.40 11.73 -12.35
C GLY A 84 -10.20 11.83 -13.63
N ILE A 85 -10.22 10.74 -14.43
CA ILE A 85 -10.92 10.74 -15.73
C ILE A 85 -11.44 9.36 -16.10
N PHE A 86 -12.55 9.36 -16.82
CA PHE A 86 -13.18 8.20 -17.47
C PHE A 86 -13.26 8.43 -18.97
N ASP A 87 -13.05 7.37 -19.73
CA ASP A 87 -13.16 7.39 -21.20
C ASP A 87 -14.61 7.18 -21.70
N GLU A 88 -14.74 6.99 -23.02
CA GLU A 88 -16.01 6.83 -23.71
C GLU A 88 -16.85 5.64 -23.24
N ARG A 89 -16.24 4.69 -22.54
CA ARG A 89 -16.94 3.52 -21.98
C ARG A 89 -17.77 3.89 -20.74
N GLY A 90 -17.63 5.10 -20.26
CA GLY A 90 -18.50 5.74 -19.28
C GLY A 90 -17.99 5.76 -17.84
N ALA A 91 -18.53 6.71 -17.08
CA ALA A 91 -18.21 6.95 -15.67
C ALA A 91 -19.19 6.27 -14.69
N GLY A 92 -19.96 5.28 -15.13
CA GLY A 92 -20.85 4.50 -14.28
C GLY A 92 -20.11 3.85 -13.11
N PHE A 93 -20.84 3.57 -12.01
CA PHE A 93 -20.27 2.85 -10.88
C PHE A 93 -19.81 1.45 -11.31
N GLU A 94 -18.54 1.09 -10.97
CA GLU A 94 -17.85 -0.12 -11.46
C GLU A 94 -17.78 -0.24 -12.99
N GLY A 95 -18.04 0.85 -13.72
CA GLY A 95 -17.97 0.86 -15.19
C GLY A 95 -16.53 0.73 -15.70
N PRO A 96 -16.38 0.31 -16.98
CA PRO A 96 -15.06 0.00 -17.55
C PRO A 96 -14.25 1.23 -17.97
N GLY A 97 -14.81 2.44 -17.88
CA GLY A 97 -14.22 3.65 -18.45
C GLY A 97 -13.11 4.31 -17.65
N PHE A 98 -12.70 3.76 -16.53
CA PHE A 98 -11.65 4.38 -15.69
C PHE A 98 -10.32 4.47 -16.44
N ARG A 99 -9.72 5.67 -16.44
CA ARG A 99 -8.43 5.95 -17.12
C ARG A 99 -7.41 6.59 -16.21
N GLY A 100 -7.69 6.76 -14.92
CA GLY A 100 -6.72 7.21 -13.96
C GLY A 100 -7.25 8.18 -12.90
N TRP A 101 -6.45 8.30 -11.85
CA TRP A 101 -6.71 9.09 -10.67
C TRP A 101 -5.40 9.58 -10.08
N SER A 102 -5.35 10.83 -9.65
CA SER A 102 -4.22 11.39 -8.93
C SER A 102 -4.59 12.00 -7.58
N GLY A 103 -5.85 11.87 -7.17
CA GLY A 103 -6.31 12.52 -5.95
C GLY A 103 -6.00 14.02 -5.98
N GLY A 104 -5.67 14.58 -4.82
CA GLY A 104 -5.21 15.95 -4.66
C GLY A 104 -3.73 16.18 -4.93
N ALA A 105 -2.97 15.16 -5.35
CA ALA A 105 -1.52 15.26 -5.57
C ALA A 105 -1.14 16.11 -6.77
N ARG A 106 -2.03 16.24 -7.77
CA ARG A 106 -1.80 16.95 -9.02
C ARG A 106 -2.98 17.84 -9.40
N CYS A 107 -2.67 18.96 -10.04
CA CYS A 107 -3.66 19.83 -10.67
C CYS A 107 -3.71 19.65 -12.20
N SER A 108 -2.85 18.81 -12.79
CA SER A 108 -2.84 18.52 -14.22
C SER A 108 -2.37 17.11 -14.51
N PHE A 109 -2.82 16.58 -15.65
CA PHE A 109 -2.38 15.32 -16.21
C PHE A 109 -2.52 15.29 -17.73
N GLU A 110 -1.80 14.35 -18.34
CA GLU A 110 -1.91 14.02 -19.76
C GLU A 110 -2.16 12.52 -19.93
N ILE A 111 -2.97 12.18 -20.90
CA ILE A 111 -3.17 10.80 -21.39
C ILE A 111 -2.95 10.81 -22.88
N GLY A 112 -1.96 10.05 -23.33
CA GLY A 112 -1.68 9.76 -24.73
C GLY A 112 -1.85 8.28 -25.06
N GLU A 113 -1.66 7.93 -26.32
CA GLU A 113 -1.73 6.53 -26.75
C GLU A 113 -0.56 5.70 -26.25
N THR A 114 0.63 6.31 -26.09
CA THR A 114 1.86 5.59 -25.72
C THR A 114 2.38 5.94 -24.32
N GLU A 115 1.94 7.04 -23.75
CA GLU A 115 2.39 7.51 -22.43
C GLU A 115 1.25 8.22 -21.71
N ALA A 116 1.31 8.27 -20.38
CA ALA A 116 0.42 9.04 -19.54
C ALA A 116 1.15 9.54 -18.31
N THR A 117 0.64 10.59 -17.70
CA THR A 117 1.10 11.02 -16.36
C THR A 117 0.95 9.85 -15.37
N PRO A 118 1.92 9.59 -14.47
CA PRO A 118 1.78 8.61 -13.41
C PRO A 118 0.44 8.75 -12.68
N GLY A 119 -0.24 7.65 -12.44
CA GLY A 119 -1.63 7.61 -11.93
C GLY A 119 -2.68 7.39 -13.02
N TYR A 120 -2.32 7.63 -14.27
CA TYR A 120 -3.20 7.49 -15.44
C TYR A 120 -2.74 6.37 -16.37
N LEU A 121 -3.66 5.89 -17.20
CA LEU A 121 -3.47 4.74 -18.09
C LEU A 121 -3.34 5.21 -19.53
N ALA A 122 -2.17 5.00 -20.15
CA ALA A 122 -1.96 5.19 -21.57
C ALA A 122 -2.83 4.21 -22.39
N GLY A 123 -3.06 4.53 -23.64
CA GLY A 123 -3.83 3.67 -24.53
C GLY A 123 -4.68 4.48 -25.50
N ARG A 124 -5.46 3.78 -26.36
CA ARG A 124 -6.29 4.43 -27.39
C ARG A 124 -7.14 5.56 -26.84
N ILE A 125 -7.12 6.69 -27.55
CA ILE A 125 -8.03 7.80 -27.32
C ILE A 125 -9.17 7.64 -28.33
N ASN A 126 -10.21 6.92 -27.93
CA ASN A 126 -11.36 6.69 -28.81
C ASN A 126 -12.29 7.91 -28.82
N PRO A 127 -12.90 8.23 -29.95
CA PRO A 127 -13.93 9.27 -30.04
C PRO A 127 -15.14 8.89 -29.18
N GLY A 128 -15.77 9.92 -28.62
CA GLY A 128 -16.94 9.71 -27.78
C GLY A 128 -17.00 10.66 -26.58
N ARG A 129 -17.85 10.34 -25.63
CA ARG A 129 -18.06 11.13 -24.42
C ARG A 129 -17.07 10.70 -23.32
N TRP A 130 -16.12 11.56 -23.00
CA TRP A 130 -15.20 11.41 -21.88
C TRP A 130 -15.67 12.26 -20.69
N THR A 131 -15.24 11.91 -19.49
CA THR A 131 -15.71 12.58 -18.27
C THR A 131 -14.57 12.75 -17.27
N VAL A 132 -14.22 14.01 -16.96
CA VAL A 132 -13.36 14.33 -15.80
C VAL A 132 -14.20 14.18 -14.54
N ILE A 133 -13.64 13.52 -13.55
CA ILE A 133 -14.18 13.47 -12.19
C ILE A 133 -13.34 14.37 -11.29
N GLN A 134 -14.00 15.19 -10.51
CA GLN A 134 -13.42 16.00 -9.44
C GLN A 134 -14.07 15.60 -8.13
N MET A 135 -13.28 15.44 -7.06
CA MET A 135 -13.78 15.08 -5.72
C MET A 135 -13.42 16.16 -4.72
N PRO A 136 -14.38 16.93 -4.21
CA PRO A 136 -14.13 17.90 -3.15
C PRO A 136 -13.71 17.21 -1.85
N THR A 137 -12.53 17.53 -1.33
CA THR A 137 -11.95 16.93 -0.10
C THR A 137 -11.83 17.92 1.05
N THR A 138 -12.28 19.16 0.88
CA THR A 138 -12.28 20.19 1.93
C THR A 138 -13.68 20.45 2.44
N ALA A 139 -13.92 20.15 3.71
CA ALA A 139 -15.18 20.47 4.38
C ALA A 139 -15.32 21.99 4.63
N GLY A 140 -16.56 22.49 4.62
CA GLY A 140 -16.91 23.83 5.11
C GLY A 140 -16.50 25.00 4.22
N ARG A 141 -16.02 24.77 3.00
CA ARG A 141 -15.52 25.80 2.07
C ARG A 141 -16.04 25.63 0.66
N THR A 142 -16.56 26.70 0.07
CA THR A 142 -16.83 26.75 -1.37
C THR A 142 -15.52 27.03 -2.12
N THR A 143 -15.24 26.25 -3.15
CA THR A 143 -14.07 26.39 -4.00
C THR A 143 -14.50 26.60 -5.44
N ASP A 144 -14.18 27.76 -6.02
CA ASP A 144 -14.32 27.96 -7.46
C ASP A 144 -13.27 27.15 -8.21
N TRP A 145 -13.65 26.54 -9.32
CA TRP A 145 -12.72 25.78 -10.16
C TRP A 145 -12.89 26.07 -11.64
N THR A 146 -11.81 25.92 -12.39
CA THR A 146 -11.79 25.95 -13.84
C THR A 146 -11.00 24.75 -14.35
N LEU A 147 -11.57 23.99 -15.28
CA LEU A 147 -10.90 22.93 -16.03
C LEU A 147 -10.59 23.44 -17.45
N LYS A 148 -9.32 23.35 -17.84
CA LYS A 148 -8.86 23.51 -19.22
C LYS A 148 -8.53 22.13 -19.77
N ILE A 149 -9.13 21.76 -20.90
CA ILE A 149 -8.93 20.49 -21.57
C ILE A 149 -8.40 20.77 -22.97
N THR A 150 -7.25 20.24 -23.31
CA THR A 150 -6.64 20.34 -24.63
C THR A 150 -6.65 18.98 -25.30
N LEU A 151 -7.29 18.89 -26.46
CA LEU A 151 -7.33 17.71 -27.31
C LEU A 151 -6.35 17.88 -28.45
N THR A 152 -5.38 16.99 -28.59
CA THR A 152 -4.33 17.08 -29.61
C THR A 152 -4.56 16.07 -30.71
N GLU A 153 -4.69 16.56 -31.96
CA GLU A 153 -4.76 15.70 -33.15
C GLU A 153 -3.37 15.19 -33.53
N GLY A 154 -3.31 13.98 -34.08
CA GLY A 154 -2.06 13.40 -34.56
C GLY A 154 -2.22 12.04 -35.20
N PRO A 155 -1.12 11.49 -35.74
CA PRO A 155 -1.14 10.12 -36.23
C PRO A 155 -1.28 9.13 -35.06
N ARG A 156 -2.14 8.13 -35.24
CA ARG A 156 -2.31 7.04 -34.28
C ARG A 156 -0.99 6.26 -34.10
N ALA A 157 -0.70 5.89 -32.86
CA ALA A 157 0.43 5.03 -32.56
C ALA A 157 0.28 3.68 -33.28
N LYS A 158 1.34 3.25 -33.97
CA LYS A 158 1.36 1.95 -34.68
C LYS A 158 1.26 0.79 -33.69
N LYS A 159 1.85 0.93 -32.50
CA LYS A 159 1.85 -0.05 -31.42
C LYS A 159 1.63 0.65 -30.10
N LEU A 160 0.77 0.11 -29.25
CA LEU A 160 0.61 0.56 -27.88
C LEU A 160 1.71 -0.07 -27.00
N PRO A 161 2.13 0.59 -25.91
CA PRO A 161 3.04 0.00 -24.95
C PRO A 161 2.44 -1.28 -24.36
N ALA A 162 3.26 -2.29 -24.20
CA ALA A 162 2.87 -3.48 -23.45
C ALA A 162 3.18 -3.27 -21.98
N PRO A 163 2.33 -3.73 -21.07
CA PRO A 163 2.66 -3.71 -19.65
C PRO A 163 3.92 -4.52 -19.33
N SER A 164 4.67 -4.06 -18.34
CA SER A 164 5.82 -4.76 -17.78
C SER A 164 5.54 -5.03 -16.30
N TYR A 165 5.08 -6.24 -16.00
CA TYR A 165 4.67 -6.60 -14.63
C TYR A 165 5.86 -6.95 -13.75
N ALA A 166 5.70 -6.78 -12.45
CA ALA A 166 6.64 -7.29 -11.47
C ALA A 166 6.80 -8.82 -11.60
N ALA A 167 8.03 -9.30 -11.43
CA ALA A 167 8.30 -10.73 -11.33
C ALA A 167 7.64 -11.29 -10.07
N PRO A 168 6.80 -12.34 -10.19
CA PRO A 168 6.02 -12.82 -9.04
C PRO A 168 6.86 -13.64 -8.04
N GLN A 169 8.04 -14.10 -8.42
CA GLN A 169 8.94 -14.93 -7.61
C GLN A 169 10.39 -14.56 -7.88
N LEU A 170 11.17 -14.43 -6.81
CA LEU A 170 12.60 -14.11 -6.87
C LEU A 170 13.48 -15.29 -6.45
N ASN A 171 13.05 -16.09 -5.49
CA ASN A 171 13.71 -17.31 -5.08
C ASN A 171 12.72 -18.30 -4.45
N ASP A 172 13.18 -19.54 -4.20
CA ASP A 172 12.44 -20.66 -3.60
C ASP A 172 12.96 -21.03 -2.19
N LYS A 173 13.58 -20.09 -1.48
CA LYS A 173 14.19 -20.33 -0.18
C LYS A 173 13.21 -19.99 0.94
N PRO A 174 12.94 -20.92 1.88
CA PRO A 174 12.23 -20.59 3.11
C PRO A 174 13.02 -19.60 3.96
N GLY A 175 12.32 -18.63 4.56
CA GLY A 175 12.99 -17.61 5.39
C GLY A 175 12.05 -16.63 6.04
N TRP A 176 12.65 -15.69 6.79
CA TRP A 176 11.98 -14.52 7.33
C TRP A 176 12.29 -13.33 6.43
N TYR A 177 11.25 -12.74 5.85
CA TYR A 177 11.32 -11.66 4.89
C TYR A 177 10.71 -10.37 5.46
N ARG A 178 11.42 -9.25 5.31
CA ARG A 178 10.98 -7.92 5.75
C ARG A 178 10.21 -7.24 4.63
N ILE A 179 8.92 -7.04 4.83
CA ILE A 179 8.01 -6.49 3.82
C ILE A 179 7.39 -5.20 4.37
N ALA A 180 7.41 -4.13 3.57
CA ALA A 180 6.57 -2.96 3.82
C ALA A 180 5.26 -3.09 3.02
N PRO A 181 4.13 -3.47 3.67
CA PRO A 181 2.90 -3.80 2.97
C PRO A 181 2.02 -2.59 2.62
N HIS A 182 2.49 -1.36 2.80
CA HIS A 182 1.75 -0.13 2.50
C HIS A 182 2.72 0.96 2.04
N VAL A 183 2.80 1.18 0.71
CA VAL A 183 3.78 2.08 0.08
C VAL A 183 3.19 2.77 -1.13
N HIS A 184 3.40 4.08 -1.22
CA HIS A 184 2.95 4.95 -2.31
C HIS A 184 4.11 5.43 -3.16
N THR A 185 3.82 5.65 -4.45
CA THR A 185 4.76 6.15 -5.45
C THR A 185 4.25 7.43 -6.10
N VAL A 186 4.99 7.96 -7.08
CA VAL A 186 4.51 9.05 -7.95
C VAL A 186 3.26 8.67 -8.76
N HIS A 187 2.79 7.44 -8.69
CA HIS A 187 1.52 7.04 -9.33
C HIS A 187 0.28 7.44 -8.52
N SER A 188 0.44 7.79 -7.24
CA SER A 188 -0.56 8.51 -6.45
C SER A 188 0.04 9.81 -5.90
N ASP A 189 0.19 9.93 -4.62
CA ASP A 189 0.70 11.11 -3.92
C ASP A 189 2.05 10.88 -3.22
N GLY A 190 2.65 9.70 -3.39
CA GLY A 190 4.04 9.45 -3.07
C GLY A 190 4.97 10.31 -3.94
N ARG A 191 6.19 10.57 -3.45
CA ARG A 191 7.14 11.44 -4.14
C ARG A 191 8.25 10.70 -4.86
N LEU A 192 8.43 9.42 -4.60
CA LEU A 192 9.45 8.59 -5.21
C LEU A 192 8.90 7.84 -6.42
N THR A 193 9.72 7.72 -7.44
CA THR A 193 9.46 6.82 -8.56
C THR A 193 9.56 5.36 -8.11
N PRO A 194 8.97 4.40 -8.84
CA PRO A 194 9.14 2.98 -8.57
C PRO A 194 10.59 2.54 -8.37
N ALA A 195 11.52 3.01 -9.20
CA ALA A 195 12.94 2.70 -9.09
C ALA A 195 13.56 3.25 -7.79
N GLU A 196 13.22 4.46 -7.39
CA GLU A 196 13.70 5.07 -6.15
C GLU A 196 13.13 4.37 -4.91
N VAL A 197 11.88 3.89 -4.96
CA VAL A 197 11.27 3.09 -3.88
C VAL A 197 12.02 1.76 -3.70
N ILE A 198 12.33 1.04 -4.78
CA ILE A 198 13.15 -0.19 -4.71
C ILE A 198 14.52 0.10 -4.10
N ALA A 199 15.22 1.14 -4.59
CA ALA A 199 16.53 1.50 -4.08
C ALA A 199 16.50 1.86 -2.59
N LEU A 200 15.51 2.64 -2.15
CA LEU A 200 15.34 3.00 -0.75
C LEU A 200 14.96 1.79 0.11
N GLY A 201 14.06 0.93 -0.36
CA GLY A 201 13.65 -0.29 0.34
C GLY A 201 14.84 -1.22 0.61
N LYS A 202 15.65 -1.49 -0.41
CA LYS A 202 16.90 -2.28 -0.29
C LYS A 202 17.89 -1.63 0.69
N ALA A 203 18.12 -0.32 0.56
CA ALA A 203 19.01 0.41 1.46
C ALA A 203 18.51 0.43 2.91
N SER A 204 17.20 0.29 3.14
CA SER A 204 16.58 0.21 4.46
C SER A 204 16.49 -1.23 5.01
N GLY A 205 16.99 -2.23 4.27
CA GLY A 205 17.01 -3.64 4.69
C GLY A 205 15.68 -4.37 4.53
N LEU A 206 14.79 -3.89 3.66
CA LEU A 206 13.58 -4.61 3.23
C LEU A 206 13.92 -5.63 2.13
N ASP A 207 13.15 -6.72 2.08
CA ASP A 207 13.18 -7.74 1.03
C ASP A 207 12.08 -7.47 -0.03
N GLY A 208 11.07 -6.65 0.30
CA GLY A 208 10.01 -6.30 -0.64
C GLY A 208 8.96 -5.34 -0.08
N ILE A 209 8.02 -5.00 -0.96
CA ILE A 209 6.90 -4.12 -0.67
C ILE A 209 5.59 -4.68 -1.25
N VAL A 210 4.45 -4.17 -0.76
CA VAL A 210 3.20 -4.16 -1.52
C VAL A 210 3.00 -2.76 -2.09
N SER A 211 2.84 -2.66 -3.42
CA SER A 211 2.55 -1.39 -4.10
C SER A 211 1.08 -1.05 -3.90
N THR A 212 0.78 0.02 -3.18
CA THR A 212 -0.58 0.37 -2.74
C THR A 212 -0.97 1.80 -3.11
N ASP A 213 -0.56 2.28 -4.27
CA ASP A 213 -0.97 3.60 -4.75
C ASP A 213 -2.49 3.80 -4.68
N HIS A 214 -2.94 5.00 -4.26
CA HIS A 214 -4.35 5.31 -4.05
C HIS A 214 -5.20 5.17 -5.32
N ASN A 215 -6.21 4.32 -5.29
CA ASN A 215 -7.31 4.23 -6.27
C ASN A 215 -6.89 3.97 -7.72
N THR A 216 -5.63 3.67 -7.99
CA THR A 216 -5.11 3.43 -9.34
C THR A 216 -4.20 2.20 -9.38
N THR A 217 -4.19 1.52 -10.51
CA THR A 217 -3.30 0.37 -10.77
C THR A 217 -2.20 0.70 -11.78
N SER A 218 -2.00 1.99 -12.07
CA SER A 218 -1.07 2.38 -13.14
C SER A 218 0.37 1.98 -12.85
N ALA A 219 0.83 2.02 -11.59
CA ALA A 219 2.18 1.53 -11.21
C ALA A 219 2.37 0.04 -11.51
N LEU A 220 1.30 -0.76 -11.32
CA LEU A 220 1.35 -2.22 -11.49
C LEU A 220 1.70 -2.66 -12.92
N LEU A 221 1.51 -1.75 -13.89
CA LEU A 221 1.83 -1.98 -15.30
C LEU A 221 3.29 -1.69 -15.66
N HIS A 222 4.08 -1.16 -14.71
CA HIS A 222 5.43 -0.64 -14.97
C HIS A 222 6.52 -1.20 -14.04
N TRP A 223 6.17 -1.91 -12.98
CA TRP A 223 7.14 -2.42 -12.01
C TRP A 223 8.23 -3.31 -12.63
N GLY A 224 7.90 -4.10 -13.66
CA GLY A 224 8.88 -4.95 -14.36
C GLY A 224 9.92 -4.19 -15.18
N GLU A 225 9.73 -2.88 -15.42
CA GLU A 225 10.71 -2.03 -16.08
C GLU A 225 11.92 -1.71 -15.17
N VAL A 226 11.69 -1.77 -13.84
CA VAL A 226 12.65 -1.29 -12.83
C VAL A 226 12.98 -2.32 -11.74
N GLN A 227 12.18 -3.38 -11.59
CA GLN A 227 12.40 -4.42 -10.59
C GLN A 227 13.65 -5.24 -10.92
N ASP A 228 14.53 -5.39 -9.95
CA ASP A 228 15.59 -6.37 -9.97
C ASP A 228 15.17 -7.70 -9.28
N LEU A 229 16.02 -8.73 -9.37
CA LEU A 229 15.74 -10.06 -8.80
C LEU A 229 16.08 -10.16 -7.29
N GLU A 230 16.32 -9.06 -6.62
CA GLU A 230 16.68 -9.02 -5.19
C GLU A 230 15.62 -8.33 -4.34
N PHE A 231 14.58 -7.74 -4.96
CA PHE A 231 13.56 -6.97 -4.25
C PHE A 231 12.16 -7.32 -4.76
N LEU A 232 11.33 -7.91 -3.90
CA LEU A 232 9.99 -8.33 -4.25
C LEU A 232 9.02 -7.14 -4.30
N VAL A 233 8.25 -7.07 -5.39
CA VAL A 233 7.12 -6.14 -5.49
C VAL A 233 5.84 -6.95 -5.64
N ILE A 234 4.95 -6.82 -4.66
CA ILE A 234 3.63 -7.44 -4.65
C ILE A 234 2.62 -6.41 -5.16
N ASN A 235 1.80 -6.80 -6.12
CA ASN A 235 0.73 -5.96 -6.62
C ASN A 235 -0.33 -5.69 -5.55
N GLY A 236 -0.80 -4.46 -5.47
CA GLY A 236 -1.85 -4.04 -4.56
C GLY A 236 -2.47 -2.71 -4.97
N VAL A 237 -3.36 -2.23 -4.17
CA VAL A 237 -3.97 -0.89 -4.26
C VAL A 237 -4.52 -0.51 -2.89
N GLU A 238 -4.42 0.75 -2.53
CA GLU A 238 -5.19 1.28 -1.43
C GLU A 238 -6.48 1.91 -1.95
N VAL A 239 -7.60 1.36 -1.52
CA VAL A 239 -8.93 1.91 -1.79
C VAL A 239 -9.19 3.01 -0.77
N THR A 240 -9.12 4.25 -1.23
CA THR A 240 -9.19 5.44 -0.40
C THR A 240 -10.44 6.24 -0.70
N TYR A 241 -11.24 6.47 0.32
CA TYR A 241 -12.36 7.40 0.33
C TYR A 241 -12.47 8.05 1.71
N GLY A 242 -13.09 9.22 1.81
CA GLY A 242 -13.03 10.09 2.98
C GLY A 242 -13.38 9.53 4.36
N GLN A 243 -13.90 8.30 4.44
CA GLN A 243 -14.32 7.67 5.69
C GLN A 243 -13.54 6.41 6.05
N GLY A 244 -12.41 6.19 5.39
CA GLY A 244 -11.52 5.08 5.70
C GLY A 244 -10.74 4.58 4.49
N HIS A 245 -9.71 3.84 4.77
CA HIS A 245 -8.79 3.28 3.79
C HIS A 245 -8.64 1.79 4.03
N TRP A 246 -8.47 1.03 2.96
CA TRP A 246 -8.18 -0.39 3.06
C TRP A 246 -7.38 -0.88 1.86
N ASN A 247 -6.43 -1.74 2.13
CA ASN A 247 -5.51 -2.28 1.13
C ASN A 247 -6.03 -3.60 0.55
N ILE A 248 -5.69 -3.83 -0.71
CA ILE A 248 -5.82 -5.13 -1.37
C ILE A 248 -4.41 -5.59 -1.70
N PHE A 249 -4.02 -6.78 -1.21
CA PHE A 249 -2.76 -7.41 -1.58
C PHE A 249 -2.99 -8.51 -2.61
N GLY A 250 -2.06 -8.68 -3.54
CA GLY A 250 -2.15 -9.66 -4.62
C GLY A 250 -3.20 -9.30 -5.66
N LEU A 251 -3.36 -8.01 -5.98
CA LEU A 251 -4.34 -7.52 -6.94
C LEU A 251 -3.94 -7.88 -8.37
N ASP A 252 -4.92 -8.32 -9.18
CA ASP A 252 -4.78 -8.37 -10.63
C ASP A 252 -4.47 -6.96 -11.17
N PRO A 253 -3.36 -6.74 -11.87
CA PRO A 253 -2.94 -5.41 -12.32
C PRO A 253 -3.92 -4.73 -13.29
N HIS A 254 -4.85 -5.49 -13.88
CA HIS A 254 -5.91 -4.96 -14.73
C HIS A 254 -7.23 -4.67 -14.02
N ALA A 255 -7.34 -5.04 -12.74
CA ALA A 255 -8.55 -4.85 -11.98
C ALA A 255 -8.61 -3.46 -11.36
N TRP A 256 -9.44 -2.59 -11.89
CA TRP A 256 -9.79 -1.37 -11.19
C TRP A 256 -10.90 -1.63 -10.16
N ILE A 257 -10.69 -1.12 -8.94
CA ILE A 257 -11.64 -1.19 -7.83
C ILE A 257 -12.24 0.19 -7.63
N ASP A 258 -13.57 0.30 -7.73
CA ASP A 258 -14.26 1.58 -7.61
C ASP A 258 -14.27 2.06 -6.16
N PHE A 259 -13.57 3.14 -5.90
CA PHE A 259 -13.42 3.73 -4.57
C PHE A 259 -14.57 4.66 -4.17
N ARG A 260 -15.48 5.01 -5.08
CA ARG A 260 -16.58 5.97 -4.87
C ARG A 260 -17.69 5.36 -4.00
N ILE A 261 -17.35 5.02 -2.75
CA ILE A 261 -18.22 4.30 -1.82
C ILE A 261 -18.40 5.15 -0.57
N HIS A 262 -19.60 5.71 -0.36
CA HIS A 262 -19.91 6.32 0.92
C HIS A 262 -20.11 5.22 1.98
N HIS A 263 -19.60 5.41 3.21
CA HIS A 263 -19.66 4.38 4.28
C HIS A 263 -21.10 3.92 4.60
N ASN A 264 -22.10 4.80 4.42
CA ASN A 264 -23.51 4.47 4.60
C ASN A 264 -24.12 3.71 3.42
N ASP A 265 -23.41 3.60 2.27
CA ASP A 265 -23.87 2.81 1.11
C ASP A 265 -23.38 1.36 1.24
N THR A 266 -23.99 0.64 2.16
CA THR A 266 -23.61 -0.76 2.44
C THR A 266 -23.78 -1.67 1.23
N LEU A 267 -24.68 -1.34 0.29
CA LEU A 267 -24.88 -2.12 -0.92
C LEU A 267 -23.70 -1.98 -1.88
N ARG A 268 -23.26 -0.74 -2.12
CA ARG A 268 -22.05 -0.49 -2.95
C ARG A 268 -20.81 -1.07 -2.27
N TYR A 269 -20.65 -0.86 -0.98
CA TYR A 269 -19.53 -1.41 -0.23
C TYR A 269 -19.43 -2.94 -0.41
N ARG A 270 -20.52 -3.69 -0.18
CA ARG A 270 -20.57 -5.14 -0.40
C ARG A 270 -20.22 -5.56 -1.82
N LYS A 271 -20.70 -4.82 -2.84
CA LYS A 271 -20.37 -5.09 -4.26
C LYS A 271 -18.88 -4.93 -4.52
N VAL A 272 -18.29 -3.82 -4.05
CA VAL A 272 -16.86 -3.54 -4.24
C VAL A 272 -15.99 -4.54 -3.50
N VAL A 273 -16.33 -4.88 -2.25
CA VAL A 273 -15.65 -5.95 -1.50
C VAL A 273 -15.72 -7.29 -2.23
N ALA A 274 -16.88 -7.66 -2.77
CA ALA A 274 -17.01 -8.89 -3.54
C ALA A 274 -16.17 -8.89 -4.83
N LYS A 275 -16.03 -7.73 -5.49
CA LYS A 275 -15.15 -7.57 -6.65
C LYS A 275 -13.67 -7.65 -6.23
N ALA A 276 -13.30 -6.96 -5.16
CA ALA A 276 -11.95 -6.99 -4.62
C ALA A 276 -11.51 -8.41 -4.23
N ARG A 277 -12.42 -9.21 -3.64
CA ARG A 277 -12.20 -10.63 -3.34
C ARG A 277 -11.92 -11.50 -4.55
N LYS A 278 -12.46 -11.14 -5.71
CA LYS A 278 -12.20 -11.87 -6.96
C LYS A 278 -10.92 -11.44 -7.65
N ALA A 279 -10.56 -10.18 -7.48
CA ALA A 279 -9.44 -9.55 -8.17
C ALA A 279 -8.13 -9.57 -7.34
N GLY A 280 -8.23 -9.69 -6.02
CA GLY A 280 -7.11 -9.71 -5.09
C GLY A 280 -7.13 -10.94 -4.17
N ARG A 281 -6.08 -11.05 -3.35
CA ARG A 281 -5.89 -12.19 -2.45
C ARG A 281 -6.30 -11.86 -1.00
N LEU A 282 -5.88 -10.73 -0.47
CA LEU A 282 -6.16 -10.29 0.90
C LEU A 282 -6.71 -8.88 0.94
N LEU A 283 -7.67 -8.66 1.81
CA LEU A 283 -8.23 -7.35 2.13
C LEU A 283 -7.78 -6.96 3.55
N VAL A 284 -7.17 -5.80 3.69
CA VAL A 284 -6.58 -5.32 4.94
C VAL A 284 -7.18 -3.97 5.29
N ALA A 285 -7.89 -3.88 6.40
CA ALA A 285 -8.32 -2.59 6.92
C ALA A 285 -7.11 -1.79 7.40
N THR A 286 -7.04 -0.53 6.99
CA THR A 286 -6.04 0.43 7.45
C THR A 286 -6.76 1.48 8.29
N PRO A 287 -6.96 1.25 9.61
CA PRO A 287 -7.63 2.21 10.47
C PRO A 287 -6.91 3.55 10.36
N PRO A 288 -7.61 4.61 9.98
CA PRO A 288 -6.97 5.87 9.67
C PRO A 288 -6.32 6.46 10.91
N TYR A 289 -5.20 7.01 10.66
CA TYR A 289 -4.32 7.65 11.60
C TYR A 289 -5.00 8.68 12.53
N ASN A 290 -6.01 9.40 12.02
CA ASN A 290 -6.73 10.45 12.75
C ASN A 290 -8.24 10.44 12.55
N LEU A 291 -8.79 9.48 11.82
CA LEU A 291 -10.20 9.43 11.49
C LEU A 291 -10.81 8.12 11.98
N ASP A 292 -12.10 8.13 12.22
CA ASP A 292 -12.82 6.90 12.49
C ASP A 292 -12.90 6.06 11.20
N PHE A 293 -12.43 4.83 11.26
CA PHE A 293 -12.66 3.87 10.19
C PHE A 293 -14.13 3.46 10.23
N LEU A 294 -14.92 3.97 9.29
CA LEU A 294 -16.37 3.83 9.31
C LEU A 294 -16.90 2.63 8.51
N TYR A 295 -16.03 1.92 7.77
CA TYR A 295 -16.44 0.72 7.06
C TYR A 295 -16.55 -0.49 7.97
N ASP A 296 -17.42 -1.43 7.59
CA ASP A 296 -17.50 -2.74 8.23
C ASP A 296 -16.18 -3.52 8.02
N VAL A 297 -15.48 -3.83 9.11
CA VAL A 297 -14.22 -4.60 9.08
C VAL A 297 -14.45 -6.12 8.99
N THR A 298 -15.69 -6.58 9.11
CA THR A 298 -16.01 -8.00 9.06
C THR A 298 -15.47 -8.70 7.81
N PRO A 299 -15.60 -8.13 6.61
CA PRO A 299 -15.09 -8.78 5.40
C PRO A 299 -13.57 -8.66 5.21
N MET A 300 -12.84 -7.93 6.03
CA MET A 300 -11.38 -7.83 5.92
C MET A 300 -10.71 -9.09 6.48
N ASP A 301 -9.55 -9.46 5.92
CA ASP A 301 -8.75 -10.62 6.38
C ASP A 301 -7.83 -10.24 7.52
N GLY A 302 -7.34 -9.02 7.52
CA GLY A 302 -6.41 -8.48 8.50
C GLY A 302 -6.62 -7.01 8.79
N ILE A 303 -5.84 -6.54 9.76
CA ILE A 303 -5.81 -5.14 10.21
C ILE A 303 -4.37 -4.63 10.13
N GLU A 304 -4.17 -3.48 9.55
CA GLU A 304 -2.94 -2.71 9.75
C GLU A 304 -2.99 -2.08 11.12
N VAL A 305 -2.33 -2.72 12.08
CA VAL A 305 -2.36 -2.31 13.49
C VAL A 305 -1.34 -1.21 13.81
N TRP A 306 -0.40 -0.99 12.91
CA TRP A 306 0.65 -0.01 13.09
C TRP A 306 0.98 0.68 11.76
N ASN A 307 0.64 1.97 11.70
CA ASN A 307 0.90 2.84 10.55
C ASN A 307 1.79 3.99 11.02
N SER A 308 2.91 4.24 10.31
CA SER A 308 3.87 5.31 10.61
C SER A 308 4.45 5.27 12.04
N ALA A 309 4.80 6.42 12.62
CA ALA A 309 5.30 6.50 13.99
C ALA A 309 4.27 5.99 15.02
N TRP A 310 4.74 5.31 16.06
CA TRP A 310 3.84 4.85 17.12
C TRP A 310 3.04 5.99 17.75
N SER A 311 1.75 5.81 17.91
CA SER A 311 0.83 6.85 18.37
C SER A 311 -0.41 6.24 19.05
N PRO A 312 -1.23 7.04 19.74
CA PRO A 312 -2.52 6.59 20.29
C PRO A 312 -3.47 6.00 19.24
N ALA A 313 -3.34 6.36 17.96
CA ALA A 313 -4.15 5.77 16.90
C ALA A 313 -3.77 4.31 16.65
N ASN A 314 -2.46 4.00 16.65
CA ASN A 314 -1.97 2.62 16.54
C ASN A 314 -2.41 1.77 17.75
N GLU A 315 -2.41 2.35 18.96
CA GLU A 315 -2.93 1.66 20.14
C GLU A 315 -4.39 1.24 19.96
N ARG A 316 -5.25 2.15 19.48
CA ARG A 316 -6.66 1.84 19.18
C ARG A 316 -6.81 0.77 18.09
N ALA A 317 -5.92 0.75 17.09
CA ALA A 317 -5.93 -0.28 16.05
C ALA A 317 -5.56 -1.67 16.60
N VAL A 318 -4.59 -1.72 17.53
CA VAL A 318 -4.25 -2.97 18.26
C VAL A 318 -5.43 -3.41 19.15
N GLU A 319 -6.12 -2.49 19.82
CA GLU A 319 -7.32 -2.80 20.62
C GLU A 319 -8.48 -3.33 19.77
N LEU A 320 -8.72 -2.71 18.60
CA LEU A 320 -9.71 -3.20 17.64
C LEU A 320 -9.38 -4.64 17.20
N TRP A 321 -8.14 -4.87 16.79
CA TRP A 321 -7.68 -6.19 16.39
C TRP A 321 -7.80 -7.22 17.53
N HIS A 322 -7.40 -6.86 18.76
CA HIS A 322 -7.57 -7.71 19.94
C HIS A 322 -9.04 -8.07 20.16
N THR A 323 -9.95 -7.10 20.07
CA THR A 323 -11.40 -7.33 20.21
C THR A 323 -11.92 -8.32 19.17
N LEU A 324 -11.44 -8.22 17.93
CA LEU A 324 -11.80 -9.17 16.87
C LEU A 324 -11.29 -10.58 17.17
N LEU A 325 -10.06 -10.73 17.68
CA LEU A 325 -9.49 -12.02 18.10
C LEU A 325 -10.29 -12.64 19.26
N VAL A 326 -10.67 -11.83 20.27
CA VAL A 326 -11.52 -12.27 21.40
C VAL A 326 -12.88 -12.74 20.89
N GLY A 327 -13.43 -12.08 19.88
CA GLY A 327 -14.67 -12.49 19.21
C GLY A 327 -14.52 -13.73 18.30
N GLY A 328 -13.38 -14.42 18.31
CA GLY A 328 -13.13 -15.64 17.52
C GLY A 328 -12.74 -15.40 16.07
N ASN A 329 -12.55 -14.13 15.66
CA ASN A 329 -12.12 -13.79 14.30
C ASN A 329 -10.60 -13.94 14.17
N ARG A 330 -10.13 -14.92 13.41
CA ARG A 330 -8.70 -15.15 13.15
C ARG A 330 -8.16 -14.16 12.11
N LYS A 331 -8.16 -12.86 12.44
CA LYS A 331 -7.59 -11.83 11.58
C LYS A 331 -6.12 -11.64 11.88
N PHE A 332 -5.30 -11.50 10.85
CA PHE A 332 -3.88 -11.19 11.02
C PHE A 332 -3.64 -9.68 11.24
N ALA A 333 -2.50 -9.36 11.85
CA ALA A 333 -1.98 -8.02 11.98
C ALA A 333 -0.79 -7.79 11.05
N VAL A 334 -0.73 -6.60 10.44
CA VAL A 334 0.43 -6.10 9.68
C VAL A 334 0.78 -4.68 10.12
N ALA A 335 1.96 -4.21 9.75
CA ALA A 335 2.43 -2.85 9.96
C ALA A 335 3.22 -2.34 8.77
N SER A 336 3.10 -1.05 8.49
CA SER A 336 3.89 -0.34 7.50
C SER A 336 3.98 1.15 7.85
N THR A 337 4.80 1.86 7.10
CA THR A 337 4.98 3.30 7.26
C THR A 337 3.91 4.13 6.58
N ASP A 338 3.10 3.54 5.68
CA ASP A 338 2.28 4.30 4.74
C ASP A 338 3.15 5.33 4.00
N PHE A 339 4.17 4.79 3.35
CA PHE A 339 5.29 5.60 2.87
C PHE A 339 4.91 6.46 1.68
N HIS A 340 5.01 7.77 1.84
CA HIS A 340 4.78 8.74 0.77
C HIS A 340 6.05 9.53 0.43
N ARG A 341 6.87 9.87 1.44
CA ARG A 341 8.02 10.77 1.27
C ARG A 341 8.88 10.81 2.51
N GLY A 342 10.19 10.85 2.34
CA GLY A 342 11.15 11.07 3.42
C GLY A 342 11.01 10.07 4.58
N GLY A 343 12.01 9.97 5.42
CA GLY A 343 12.00 9.04 6.55
C GLY A 343 12.41 7.62 6.17
N ASN A 344 12.24 6.70 7.10
CA ASN A 344 12.62 5.29 6.94
C ASN A 344 11.43 4.46 6.46
N ILE A 345 11.46 3.98 5.23
CA ILE A 345 10.42 3.12 4.64
C ILE A 345 10.21 1.79 5.39
N ALA A 346 11.19 1.38 6.20
CA ALA A 346 11.16 0.15 7.00
C ALA A 346 10.80 0.39 8.48
N SER A 347 10.22 1.52 8.86
CA SER A 347 9.92 1.82 10.27
C SER A 347 8.52 2.41 10.45
N PRO A 348 7.50 1.56 10.73
CA PRO A 348 7.52 0.11 10.97
C PRO A 348 7.45 -0.74 9.68
N HIS A 349 7.56 -2.07 9.85
CA HIS A 349 7.38 -3.06 8.78
C HIS A 349 6.85 -4.39 9.32
N THR A 350 6.51 -5.31 8.42
CA THR A 350 6.05 -6.66 8.73
C THR A 350 7.15 -7.68 8.36
N VAL A 351 7.48 -8.56 9.29
CA VAL A 351 8.43 -9.66 9.08
C VAL A 351 7.67 -10.95 8.90
N VAL A 352 7.80 -11.60 7.75
CA VAL A 352 6.97 -12.69 7.28
C VAL A 352 7.79 -13.97 7.14
N ARG A 353 7.33 -15.08 7.74
CA ARG A 353 7.91 -16.41 7.58
C ARG A 353 7.27 -17.12 6.39
N ALA A 354 7.93 -17.07 5.24
CA ALA A 354 7.43 -17.64 3.99
C ALA A 354 8.35 -18.75 3.44
N GLU A 355 7.77 -19.64 2.65
CA GLU A 355 8.48 -20.76 2.02
C GLU A 355 9.34 -20.34 0.83
N ALA A 356 9.11 -19.12 0.32
CA ALA A 356 9.85 -18.53 -0.80
C ALA A 356 9.74 -17.00 -0.73
N LEU A 357 10.66 -16.29 -1.37
CA LEU A 357 10.49 -14.88 -1.66
C LEU A 357 9.69 -14.75 -2.97
N SER A 358 8.39 -14.95 -2.85
CA SER A 358 7.42 -14.81 -3.93
C SER A 358 6.17 -14.11 -3.43
N ALA A 359 5.45 -13.46 -4.34
CA ALA A 359 4.19 -12.78 -4.01
C ALA A 359 3.17 -13.75 -3.39
N GLU A 360 3.07 -14.96 -3.95
CA GLU A 360 2.15 -16.00 -3.47
C GLU A 360 2.53 -16.48 -2.06
N ALA A 361 3.79 -16.90 -1.85
CA ALA A 361 4.22 -17.44 -0.56
C ALA A 361 4.17 -16.41 0.56
N VAL A 362 4.52 -15.14 0.27
CA VAL A 362 4.44 -14.04 1.25
C VAL A 362 2.99 -13.74 1.61
N ILE A 363 2.09 -13.67 0.63
CA ILE A 363 0.65 -13.44 0.86
C ILE A 363 0.04 -14.58 1.67
N ASP A 364 0.34 -15.84 1.34
CA ASP A 364 -0.17 -17.01 2.06
C ASP A 364 0.35 -17.07 3.50
N ALA A 365 1.61 -16.68 3.71
CA ALA A 365 2.17 -16.58 5.05
C ALA A 365 1.52 -15.47 5.88
N ILE A 366 1.26 -14.29 5.29
CA ILE A 366 0.51 -13.20 5.93
C ILE A 366 -0.91 -13.66 6.28
N ALA A 367 -1.61 -14.31 5.34
CA ALA A 367 -2.96 -14.85 5.54
C ALA A 367 -3.03 -15.84 6.71
N ALA A 368 -2.00 -16.67 6.86
CA ALA A 368 -1.87 -17.62 7.96
C ALA A 368 -1.45 -16.96 9.29
N GLY A 369 -1.16 -15.65 9.31
CA GLY A 369 -0.61 -14.97 10.48
C GLY A 369 0.84 -15.35 10.80
N ARG A 370 1.59 -15.94 9.87
CA ARG A 370 3.00 -16.33 10.04
C ARG A 370 3.91 -15.13 9.94
N SER A 371 3.61 -14.11 10.74
CA SER A 371 4.33 -12.84 10.73
C SER A 371 4.28 -12.14 12.09
N TYR A 372 5.22 -11.23 12.27
CA TYR A 372 5.21 -10.25 13.33
C TYR A 372 5.49 -8.87 12.75
N VAL A 373 5.12 -7.82 13.48
CA VAL A 373 5.42 -6.44 13.11
C VAL A 373 6.55 -5.92 13.99
N ALA A 374 7.44 -5.10 13.40
CA ALA A 374 8.61 -4.55 14.09
C ALA A 374 8.77 -3.06 13.80
N ARG A 375 9.26 -2.34 14.80
CA ARG A 375 9.52 -0.88 14.74
C ARG A 375 10.53 -0.53 13.67
N ASP A 376 11.58 -1.32 13.56
CA ASP A 376 12.69 -1.12 12.62
C ASP A 376 13.43 -2.45 12.39
N THR A 377 14.34 -2.46 11.43
CA THR A 377 15.06 -3.67 11.00
C THR A 377 16.11 -4.17 12.01
N SER A 378 16.35 -3.45 13.10
CA SER A 378 17.22 -3.89 14.19
C SER A 378 16.51 -4.77 15.21
N ALA A 379 15.18 -4.71 15.31
CA ALA A 379 14.39 -5.48 16.26
C ALA A 379 14.05 -6.86 15.69
N GLU A 380 14.66 -7.89 16.22
CA GLU A 380 14.39 -9.28 15.87
C GLU A 380 13.79 -10.03 17.06
N ILE A 381 12.63 -10.62 16.82
CA ILE A 381 11.94 -11.44 17.83
C ILE A 381 11.58 -12.81 17.27
N GLY A 382 11.38 -13.77 18.15
CA GLY A 382 10.81 -15.07 17.84
C GLY A 382 9.89 -15.50 18.98
N MET A 383 8.83 -16.22 18.64
CA MET A 383 7.92 -16.81 19.63
C MET A 383 7.50 -18.20 19.20
N GLN A 384 7.57 -19.14 20.13
CA GLN A 384 7.07 -20.50 19.98
C GLN A 384 6.20 -20.87 21.19
N VAL A 385 5.22 -21.72 20.96
CA VAL A 385 4.48 -22.40 22.03
C VAL A 385 4.82 -23.88 21.97
N ARG A 386 5.15 -24.47 23.12
CA ARG A 386 5.42 -25.90 23.24
C ARG A 386 4.54 -26.53 24.34
N ASN A 387 4.18 -27.79 24.13
CA ASN A 387 3.48 -28.60 25.13
C ASN A 387 4.45 -29.55 25.87
N SER A 388 3.97 -30.20 26.90
CA SER A 388 4.72 -31.24 27.66
C SER A 388 4.47 -32.65 27.17
N ALA A 389 3.98 -32.87 25.95
CA ALA A 389 3.81 -34.16 25.32
C ALA A 389 5.14 -34.89 25.13
N THR A 390 5.07 -36.20 24.94
CA THR A 390 6.25 -37.01 24.58
C THR A 390 5.97 -37.71 23.24
N PRO A 391 6.65 -37.30 22.15
CA PRO A 391 7.65 -36.22 22.06
C PRO A 391 7.03 -34.81 22.21
N VAL A 392 7.85 -33.85 22.67
CA VAL A 392 7.44 -32.45 22.76
C VAL A 392 7.05 -31.92 21.39
N GLN A 393 5.90 -31.26 21.31
CA GLN A 393 5.41 -30.61 20.11
C GLN A 393 5.48 -29.10 20.31
N HIS A 394 5.68 -28.38 19.21
CA HIS A 394 5.71 -26.90 19.22
C HIS A 394 4.95 -26.31 18.03
N ALA A 395 4.58 -25.05 18.13
CA ALA A 395 4.04 -24.23 17.07
C ALA A 395 4.71 -22.86 17.07
N ASP A 396 4.93 -22.32 15.89
CA ASP A 396 5.44 -20.98 15.66
C ASP A 396 4.30 -19.96 15.49
N ILE A 397 4.66 -18.68 15.40
CA ILE A 397 3.71 -17.57 15.11
C ILE A 397 2.85 -17.92 13.90
N GLY A 398 1.52 -17.77 14.05
CA GLY A 398 0.50 -18.06 13.04
C GLY A 398 0.01 -19.52 13.03
N ASP A 399 0.75 -20.45 13.62
CA ASP A 399 0.41 -21.89 13.63
C ASP A 399 -0.56 -22.25 14.77
N THR A 400 -1.04 -23.47 14.76
CA THR A 400 -1.93 -24.03 15.81
C THR A 400 -1.28 -25.24 16.47
N LEU A 401 -1.34 -25.31 17.80
CA LEU A 401 -0.87 -26.46 18.60
C LEU A 401 -2.03 -27.07 19.37
N LEU A 402 -2.12 -28.40 19.34
CA LEU A 402 -3.05 -29.13 20.20
C LEU A 402 -2.56 -29.07 21.66
N ARG A 403 -3.45 -28.70 22.59
CA ARG A 403 -3.13 -28.71 24.03
C ARG A 403 -2.92 -30.13 24.51
N SER A 404 -1.75 -30.35 25.08
CA SER A 404 -1.39 -31.61 25.71
C SER A 404 -0.52 -31.33 26.94
N GLY A 405 -1.07 -31.49 28.15
CA GLY A 405 -0.40 -31.15 29.38
C GLY A 405 -0.12 -29.65 29.56
N GLY A 406 0.87 -29.34 30.37
CA GLY A 406 1.32 -27.94 30.54
C GLY A 406 1.87 -27.36 29.26
N MET A 407 1.58 -26.08 29.00
CA MET A 407 2.09 -25.35 27.84
C MET A 407 2.94 -24.17 28.27
N GLN A 408 3.94 -23.84 27.47
CA GLN A 408 4.86 -22.75 27.71
C GLN A 408 5.04 -21.93 26.42
N ALA A 409 5.05 -20.60 26.56
CA ALA A 409 5.51 -19.69 25.54
C ALA A 409 7.02 -19.47 25.73
N GLU A 410 7.78 -19.69 24.68
CA GLU A 410 9.18 -19.32 24.57
C GLU A 410 9.29 -18.09 23.68
N PHE A 411 9.74 -16.96 24.27
CA PHE A 411 9.92 -15.70 23.55
C PHE A 411 11.41 -15.35 23.52
N ARG A 412 11.91 -15.04 22.35
CA ARG A 412 13.29 -14.59 22.11
C ARG A 412 13.29 -13.18 21.53
N SER A 413 14.21 -12.34 22.02
CA SER A 413 14.46 -11.01 21.49
C SER A 413 15.95 -10.68 21.51
N ASN A 414 16.41 -9.97 20.48
CA ASN A 414 17.75 -9.34 20.50
C ASN A 414 17.75 -7.96 21.19
N THR A 415 16.58 -7.49 21.63
CA THR A 415 16.38 -6.15 22.20
C THR A 415 15.77 -6.26 23.61
N ALA A 416 16.22 -5.45 24.55
CA ALA A 416 15.60 -5.29 25.86
C ALA A 416 14.24 -4.55 25.72
N GLY A 417 13.32 -4.83 26.66
CA GLY A 417 12.02 -4.15 26.70
C GLY A 417 11.09 -4.76 27.72
N ARG A 418 9.84 -4.34 27.70
CA ARG A 418 8.77 -4.88 28.52
C ARG A 418 7.96 -5.86 27.69
N LEU A 419 8.08 -7.15 28.00
CA LEU A 419 7.35 -8.24 27.36
C LEU A 419 5.98 -8.41 28.01
N ARG A 420 4.93 -8.35 27.19
CA ARG A 420 3.56 -8.68 27.56
C ARG A 420 3.10 -9.87 26.76
N LEU A 421 2.62 -10.91 27.46
CA LEU A 421 1.93 -12.04 26.81
C LEU A 421 0.43 -11.94 27.09
N THR A 422 -0.35 -12.09 26.03
CA THR A 422 -1.79 -11.82 26.01
C THR A 422 -2.54 -13.02 25.48
N ASP A 423 -3.65 -13.38 26.13
CA ASP A 423 -4.66 -14.32 25.64
C ASP A 423 -6.02 -13.61 25.47
N GLN A 424 -7.10 -14.35 25.25
CA GLN A 424 -8.45 -13.81 25.10
C GLN A 424 -9.02 -13.14 26.37
N GLN A 425 -8.35 -13.24 27.51
CA GLN A 425 -8.76 -12.58 28.77
C GLN A 425 -7.86 -11.40 29.11
N GLY A 426 -6.90 -11.06 28.26
CA GLY A 426 -5.96 -9.97 28.48
C GLY A 426 -4.55 -10.46 28.83
N TRP A 427 -3.77 -9.60 29.48
CA TRP A 427 -2.39 -9.92 29.82
C TRP A 427 -2.32 -10.96 30.95
N PHE A 428 -1.58 -12.02 30.72
CA PHE A 428 -1.27 -13.01 31.76
C PHE A 428 0.20 -12.97 32.21
N SER A 429 1.05 -12.24 31.47
CA SER A 429 2.43 -11.95 31.84
C SER A 429 2.80 -10.52 31.41
N ASP A 430 3.49 -9.79 32.26
CA ASP A 430 4.01 -8.44 31.99
C ASP A 430 5.32 -8.27 32.77
N THR A 431 6.47 -8.36 32.07
CA THR A 431 7.80 -8.39 32.70
C THR A 431 8.85 -7.68 31.85
N SER A 432 9.82 -7.07 32.49
CA SER A 432 11.00 -6.52 31.82
C SER A 432 11.95 -7.63 31.45
N ILE A 433 12.46 -7.60 30.22
CA ILE A 433 13.42 -8.58 29.71
C ILE A 433 14.68 -7.92 29.18
N ALA A 434 15.80 -8.60 29.33
CA ALA A 434 17.05 -8.33 28.60
C ALA A 434 17.04 -9.09 27.27
N PRO A 435 17.95 -8.77 26.32
CA PRO A 435 18.17 -9.61 25.15
C PRO A 435 18.40 -11.08 25.57
N GLY A 436 17.74 -12.01 24.86
CA GLY A 436 17.81 -13.44 25.16
C GLY A 436 16.47 -14.14 25.04
N THR A 437 16.33 -15.26 25.73
CA THR A 437 15.11 -16.11 25.71
C THR A 437 14.43 -16.10 27.07
N VAL A 438 13.12 -15.92 27.07
CA VAL A 438 12.25 -16.01 28.26
C VAL A 438 11.20 -17.08 28.05
N VAL A 439 10.96 -17.90 29.06
CA VAL A 439 9.94 -18.95 29.04
C VAL A 439 8.87 -18.64 30.08
N VAL A 440 7.61 -18.63 29.65
CA VAL A 440 6.45 -18.27 30.48
C VAL A 440 5.40 -19.36 30.38
N PRO A 441 4.87 -19.89 31.51
CA PRO A 441 3.75 -20.82 31.49
C PRO A 441 2.49 -20.16 30.89
N ILE A 442 1.77 -20.91 30.04
CA ILE A 442 0.52 -20.46 29.44
C ILE A 442 -0.66 -20.95 30.26
N PRO A 443 -1.61 -20.09 30.65
CA PRO A 443 -2.81 -20.49 31.37
C PRO A 443 -3.59 -21.58 30.62
N GLU A 444 -4.22 -22.51 31.37
CA GLU A 444 -4.98 -23.62 30.79
C GLU A 444 -6.13 -23.15 29.91
N ARG A 445 -6.74 -22.02 30.24
CA ARG A 445 -7.85 -21.40 29.52
C ARG A 445 -7.50 -20.82 28.15
N SER A 446 -6.22 -20.59 27.87
CA SER A 446 -5.78 -19.82 26.69
C SER A 446 -6.15 -20.54 25.39
N LEU A 447 -6.84 -19.85 24.48
CA LEU A 447 -7.20 -20.30 23.14
C LEU A 447 -6.18 -19.84 22.10
N TRP A 448 -5.41 -18.82 22.41
CA TRP A 448 -4.30 -18.31 21.64
C TRP A 448 -3.40 -17.48 22.56
N VAL A 449 -2.17 -17.25 22.10
CA VAL A 449 -1.18 -16.41 22.78
C VAL A 449 -0.49 -15.52 21.75
N ARG A 450 -0.37 -14.24 22.05
CA ARG A 450 0.45 -13.28 21.31
C ARG A 450 1.38 -12.51 22.25
N ALA A 451 2.46 -11.95 21.70
CA ALA A 451 3.43 -11.16 22.45
C ALA A 451 3.48 -9.73 21.97
N GLU A 452 3.64 -8.79 22.91
CA GLU A 452 4.04 -7.40 22.67
C GLU A 452 5.38 -7.16 23.37
N LEU A 453 6.36 -6.63 22.64
CA LEU A 453 7.57 -6.07 23.21
C LEU A 453 7.49 -4.55 23.13
N ARG A 454 7.56 -3.88 24.26
CA ARG A 454 7.44 -2.43 24.37
C ARG A 454 8.70 -1.79 24.92
N ALA A 455 8.98 -0.57 24.51
CA ALA A 455 10.04 0.26 25.06
C ALA A 455 9.64 0.81 26.46
N GLU A 456 10.58 1.45 27.14
CA GLU A 456 10.34 2.04 28.48
C GLU A 456 9.27 3.14 28.47
N ASP A 457 9.16 3.89 27.37
CA ASP A 457 8.14 4.92 27.16
C ASP A 457 6.74 4.35 26.79
N GLY A 458 6.63 3.03 26.71
CA GLY A 458 5.41 2.31 26.33
C GLY A 458 5.19 2.15 24.83
N SER A 459 6.03 2.75 23.98
CA SER A 459 5.92 2.57 22.52
C SER A 459 6.21 1.11 22.11
N MET A 460 5.59 0.67 21.01
CA MET A 460 5.78 -0.68 20.50
C MET A 460 7.17 -0.85 19.89
N ILE A 461 7.86 -1.93 20.22
CA ILE A 461 9.08 -2.41 19.55
C ILE A 461 8.71 -3.50 18.55
N ALA A 462 7.90 -4.48 18.98
CA ALA A 462 7.43 -5.56 18.14
C ALA A 462 6.13 -6.17 18.68
N LEU A 463 5.31 -6.74 17.80
CA LEU A 463 4.04 -7.38 18.12
C LEU A 463 3.88 -8.63 17.24
N THR A 464 3.59 -9.79 17.85
CA THR A 464 3.37 -11.03 17.09
C THR A 464 1.91 -11.21 16.70
N ASN A 465 1.68 -11.87 15.58
CA ASN A 465 0.41 -12.55 15.36
C ASN A 465 0.25 -13.71 16.39
N PRO A 466 -0.99 -14.20 16.64
CA PRO A 466 -1.22 -15.23 17.61
C PRO A 466 -0.65 -16.60 17.20
N ILE A 467 -0.24 -17.39 18.20
CA ILE A 467 -0.16 -18.83 18.10
C ILE A 467 -1.44 -19.38 18.72
N TYR A 468 -2.18 -20.19 17.97
CA TYR A 468 -3.48 -20.73 18.39
C TYR A 468 -3.33 -22.02 19.16
N ILE A 469 -4.19 -22.21 20.14
CA ILE A 469 -4.20 -23.39 21.01
C ILE A 469 -5.55 -24.11 20.82
N GLN A 470 -5.50 -25.30 20.24
CA GLN A 470 -6.69 -26.14 20.10
C GLN A 470 -6.82 -27.02 21.33
N HIS A 471 -7.96 -26.92 22.01
CA HIS A 471 -8.29 -27.80 23.10
C HIS A 471 -8.83 -29.17 22.59
N PRO A 472 -8.50 -30.29 23.23
CA PRO A 472 -9.12 -31.59 22.91
C PRO A 472 -10.64 -31.46 23.02
N LEU A 473 -11.36 -32.08 22.09
CA LEU A 473 -12.82 -32.20 22.20
C LEU A 473 -13.14 -32.99 23.46
N THR A 474 -13.82 -32.39 24.42
CA THR A 474 -14.39 -33.12 25.57
C THR A 474 -15.52 -33.98 25.07
N THR A 475 -15.46 -35.28 25.34
CA THR A 475 -16.44 -36.30 24.93
C THR A 475 -17.86 -36.09 25.50
N GLN A 476 -18.11 -35.05 26.29
CA GLN A 476 -19.40 -34.72 26.88
C GLN A 476 -20.43 -34.08 25.95
N SER A 477 -20.03 -33.65 24.73
CA SER A 477 -20.96 -33.03 23.79
C SER A 477 -21.57 -33.97 22.73
N LEU A 478 -21.39 -35.29 22.88
CA LEU A 478 -21.89 -36.31 21.94
C LEU A 478 -23.02 -37.20 22.51
N LEU A 479 -23.63 -36.85 23.61
CA LEU A 479 -24.86 -37.51 24.03
C LEU A 479 -26.05 -36.64 23.58
N PRO A 480 -26.88 -37.13 22.65
CA PRO A 480 -28.16 -36.50 22.38
C PRO A 480 -29.08 -36.72 23.59
N GLU A 481 -29.77 -35.66 24.06
CA GLU A 481 -30.94 -35.77 24.91
C GLU A 481 -32.11 -36.39 24.14
#